data_44730aa58be1bdcd6e76221dca0acaf6
#
_entry.id   44730aa58be1bdcd6e76221dca0acaf6
#
_cell.length_a   1.000
_cell.length_b   1.000
_cell.length_c   1.000
_cell.angle_alpha   90.00
_cell.angle_beta   90.00
_cell.angle_gamma   90.00
#
_symmetry.space_group_name_H-M   'P 1'
#
loop_
_entity.id
_entity.type
_entity.pdbx_description
1 polymer ?
#
loop_
_entity_poly.entity_id
_entity_poly.type
_entity_poly.pdbx_seq_one_letter_code
_entity_poly.pdbx_strand_id
1 'polypeptide(L)'
;QARKFFRKSVISAYEGRCCITGQSIPQMVIASHIKPYYVCDKSERANPANGLLLNAFYDRAFDQGLMTVLPDLTIQVSDYVKDGYDDQNTRDWLLGVEGTKIIRPKRFAPNRDMLAYHNEFVFLR
;
A
#
# COMPACT_ATOMS: atom_id res chain seq x y z
N GLN A 1 -15.76 4.44 15.50
CA GLN A 1 -14.39 4.38 15.95
C GLN A 1 -13.41 4.51 14.78
N ALA A 2 -12.16 4.79 15.12
CA ALA A 2 -11.14 5.17 14.14
C ALA A 2 -10.89 4.11 13.05
N ARG A 3 -10.77 2.84 13.42
CA ARG A 3 -10.51 1.76 12.45
C ARG A 3 -11.65 1.57 11.46
N LYS A 4 -12.87 1.61 11.96
CA LYS A 4 -14.06 1.44 11.13
C LYS A 4 -14.22 2.59 10.15
N PHE A 5 -14.03 3.80 10.63
CA PHE A 5 -14.09 5.01 9.80
C PHE A 5 -13.00 4.97 8.72
N PHE A 6 -11.76 4.69 9.13
CA PHE A 6 -10.63 4.58 8.22
C PHE A 6 -10.90 3.57 7.11
N ARG A 7 -11.30 2.35 7.49
CA ARG A 7 -11.57 1.28 6.53
C ARG A 7 -12.65 1.69 5.52
N LYS A 8 -13.78 2.21 5.99
CA LYS A 8 -14.87 2.62 5.11
C LYS A 8 -14.44 3.73 4.16
N SER A 9 -13.69 4.71 4.68
CA SER A 9 -13.23 5.85 3.87
C SER A 9 -12.23 5.44 2.80
N VAL A 10 -11.30 4.54 3.13
CA VAL A 10 -10.31 4.06 2.16
C VAL A 10 -10.99 3.21 1.09
N ILE A 11 -11.87 2.28 1.47
CA ILE A 11 -12.62 1.46 0.51
C ILE A 11 -13.39 2.36 -0.46
N SER A 12 -14.10 3.36 0.07
CA SER A 12 -14.85 4.29 -0.74
C SER A 12 -13.96 5.09 -1.70
N ALA A 13 -12.85 5.61 -1.19
CA ALA A 13 -11.93 6.42 -1.98
C ALA A 13 -11.36 5.66 -3.19
N TYR A 14 -11.08 4.37 -3.02
CA TYR A 14 -10.54 3.52 -4.09
C TYR A 14 -11.64 2.73 -4.83
N GLU A 15 -12.91 3.03 -4.54
CA GLU A 15 -14.05 2.37 -5.18
C GLU A 15 -14.02 0.84 -5.02
N GLY A 16 -13.55 0.37 -3.88
CA GLY A 16 -13.49 -1.05 -3.57
C GLY A 16 -12.44 -1.83 -4.35
N ARG A 17 -11.53 -1.16 -5.04
CA ARG A 17 -10.54 -1.83 -5.90
C ARG A 17 -9.14 -1.71 -5.36
N CYS A 18 -8.39 -2.81 -5.39
CA CYS A 18 -6.96 -2.79 -5.11
C CYS A 18 -6.28 -1.76 -6.03
N CYS A 19 -5.48 -0.85 -5.45
CA CYS A 19 -4.86 0.22 -6.24
C CYS A 19 -3.71 -0.26 -7.12
N ILE A 20 -3.34 -1.52 -7.04
CA ILE A 20 -2.30 -2.11 -7.89
C ILE A 20 -2.92 -2.92 -9.03
N THR A 21 -3.86 -3.82 -8.70
CA THR A 21 -4.42 -4.77 -9.67
C THR A 21 -5.81 -4.41 -10.16
N GLY A 22 -6.55 -3.58 -9.43
CA GLY A 22 -7.96 -3.35 -9.71
C GLY A 22 -8.87 -4.45 -9.17
N GLN A 23 -8.33 -5.48 -8.50
CA GLN A 23 -9.15 -6.55 -7.93
C GLN A 23 -10.16 -5.95 -6.95
N SER A 24 -11.42 -6.39 -7.08
CA SER A 24 -12.54 -5.79 -6.33
C SER A 24 -13.34 -6.78 -5.51
N ILE A 25 -12.81 -7.97 -5.26
CA ILE A 25 -13.47 -8.96 -4.39
C ILE A 25 -13.39 -8.42 -2.96
N PRO A 26 -14.54 -8.12 -2.32
CA PRO A 26 -14.52 -7.46 -1.00
C PRO A 26 -13.72 -8.21 0.07
N GLN A 27 -13.75 -9.55 0.03
CA GLN A 27 -13.04 -10.37 1.00
C GLN A 27 -11.51 -10.34 0.81
N MET A 28 -11.05 -9.85 -0.33
CA MET A 28 -9.62 -9.87 -0.69
C MET A 28 -8.95 -8.53 -0.58
N VAL A 29 -9.70 -7.44 -0.40
CA VAL A 29 -9.12 -6.10 -0.32
C VAL A 29 -9.04 -5.62 1.13
N ILE A 30 -7.95 -4.95 1.44
CA ILE A 30 -7.61 -4.51 2.80
C ILE A 30 -7.24 -3.03 2.76
N ALA A 31 -7.81 -2.26 3.68
CA ALA A 31 -7.43 -0.86 3.88
C ALA A 31 -6.13 -0.85 4.70
N SER A 32 -5.01 -0.69 4.01
CA SER A 32 -3.67 -0.76 4.60
C SER A 32 -3.22 0.62 5.06
N HIS A 33 -2.69 0.72 6.28
CA HIS A 33 -2.05 1.97 6.73
C HIS A 33 -0.68 2.12 6.05
N ILE A 34 -0.41 3.30 5.52
CA ILE A 34 0.89 3.62 4.88
C ILE A 34 1.95 3.76 5.98
N LYS A 35 1.75 4.72 6.89
CA LYS A 35 2.53 4.79 8.12
C LYS A 35 1.92 3.77 9.07
N PRO A 36 2.70 2.82 9.60
CA PRO A 36 2.13 1.71 10.38
C PRO A 36 1.27 2.18 11.56
N TYR A 37 0.15 1.50 11.77
CA TYR A 37 -0.83 1.85 12.79
C TYR A 37 -0.21 2.08 14.16
N TYR A 38 0.71 1.19 14.56
CA TYR A 38 1.28 1.23 15.92
C TYR A 38 2.23 2.41 16.16
N VAL A 39 2.69 3.10 15.11
CA VAL A 39 3.53 4.31 15.27
C VAL A 39 2.76 5.59 14.98
N CYS A 40 1.47 5.50 14.64
CA CYS A 40 0.62 6.64 14.36
C CYS A 40 0.03 7.22 15.62
N ASP A 41 -0.20 8.54 15.63
CA ASP A 41 -1.05 9.16 16.63
C ASP A 41 -2.53 8.93 16.25
N LYS A 42 -3.45 9.39 17.09
CA LYS A 42 -4.88 9.22 16.88
C LYS A 42 -5.37 9.77 15.55
N SER A 43 -4.89 10.95 15.19
CA SER A 43 -5.27 11.62 13.96
C SER A 43 -4.80 10.85 12.74
N GLU A 44 -3.56 10.40 12.75
CA GLU A 44 -2.98 9.64 11.66
C GLU A 44 -3.67 8.30 11.46
N ARG A 45 -4.07 7.63 12.55
CA ARG A 45 -4.77 6.35 12.49
C ARG A 45 -6.11 6.44 11.79
N ALA A 46 -6.81 7.56 11.94
CA ALA A 46 -8.13 7.76 11.36
C ALA A 46 -8.08 8.41 9.97
N ASN A 47 -6.94 8.97 9.59
CA ASN A 47 -6.81 9.75 8.36
C ASN A 47 -6.81 8.84 7.11
N PRO A 48 -7.83 8.92 6.25
CA PRO A 48 -7.86 8.06 5.06
C PRO A 48 -6.75 8.36 4.05
N ALA A 49 -6.10 9.53 4.13
CA ALA A 49 -4.92 9.83 3.31
C ALA A 49 -3.69 9.04 3.77
N ASN A 50 -3.78 8.35 4.92
CA ASN A 50 -2.77 7.39 5.38
C ASN A 50 -3.15 5.96 4.96
N GLY A 51 -3.89 5.80 3.87
CA GLY A 51 -4.41 4.52 3.45
C GLY A 51 -4.19 4.20 1.98
N LEU A 52 -3.93 2.93 1.71
CA LEU A 52 -3.97 2.34 0.38
C LEU A 52 -4.94 1.17 0.44
N LEU A 53 -5.75 0.98 -0.60
CA LEU A 53 -6.56 -0.23 -0.69
C LEU A 53 -5.76 -1.25 -1.50
N LEU A 54 -5.40 -2.35 -0.84
CA LEU A 54 -4.54 -3.39 -1.43
C LEU A 54 -5.22 -4.74 -1.28
N ASN A 55 -4.98 -5.64 -2.24
CA ASN A 55 -5.40 -7.02 -2.03
C ASN A 55 -4.47 -7.68 -1.00
N ALA A 56 -4.82 -8.87 -0.52
CA ALA A 56 -4.11 -9.54 0.56
C ALA A 56 -2.62 -9.76 0.26
N PHE A 57 -2.28 -10.06 -0.99
CA PHE A 57 -0.89 -10.26 -1.39
C PHE A 57 -0.08 -8.97 -1.23
N TYR A 58 -0.58 -7.87 -1.81
CA TYR A 58 0.14 -6.59 -1.77
C TYR A 58 0.09 -5.93 -0.41
N ASP A 59 -0.98 -6.15 0.35
CA ASP A 59 -1.02 -5.70 1.74
C ASP A 59 0.14 -6.30 2.53
N ARG A 60 0.35 -7.62 2.39
CA ARG A 60 1.43 -8.31 3.08
C ARG A 60 2.80 -7.81 2.60
N ALA A 61 2.98 -7.71 1.29
CA ALA A 61 4.24 -7.26 0.72
C ALA A 61 4.59 -5.84 1.17
N PHE A 62 3.61 -4.96 1.18
CA PHE A 62 3.78 -3.56 1.60
C PHE A 62 4.08 -3.46 3.10
N ASP A 63 3.32 -4.18 3.90
CA ASP A 63 3.50 -4.21 5.37
C ASP A 63 4.89 -4.73 5.76
N GLN A 64 5.39 -5.72 5.04
CA GLN A 64 6.70 -6.33 5.32
C GLN A 64 7.87 -5.60 4.64
N GLY A 65 7.61 -4.49 3.97
CA GLY A 65 8.66 -3.70 3.35
C GLY A 65 9.27 -4.32 2.11
N LEU A 66 8.63 -5.31 1.51
CA LEU A 66 9.13 -5.92 0.27
C LEU A 66 8.91 -4.99 -0.93
N MET A 67 8.02 -4.05 -0.77
CA MET A 67 7.75 -3.00 -1.74
C MET A 67 7.34 -1.73 -1.02
N THR A 68 7.40 -0.61 -1.74
CA THR A 68 6.91 0.67 -1.25
C THR A 68 6.28 1.46 -2.39
N VAL A 69 5.61 2.54 -2.05
CA VAL A 69 5.05 3.49 -3.03
C VAL A 69 5.73 4.83 -2.78
N LEU A 70 6.36 5.35 -3.81
CA LEU A 70 7.07 6.64 -3.73
C LEU A 70 6.07 7.80 -3.71
N PRO A 71 6.49 9.01 -3.29
CA PRO A 71 5.58 10.16 -3.26
C PRO A 71 4.92 10.50 -4.60
N ASP A 72 5.53 10.12 -5.73
CA ASP A 72 4.92 10.29 -7.05
C ASP A 72 4.00 9.14 -7.44
N LEU A 73 3.74 8.22 -6.50
CA LEU A 73 2.87 7.05 -6.62
C LEU A 73 3.46 5.91 -7.46
N THR A 74 4.75 5.94 -7.73
CA THR A 74 5.45 4.84 -8.41
C THR A 74 5.79 3.74 -7.41
N ILE A 75 5.59 2.49 -7.82
CA ILE A 75 5.92 1.32 -7.02
C ILE A 75 7.41 1.01 -7.16
N GLN A 76 8.06 0.76 -6.03
CA GLN A 76 9.44 0.32 -5.97
C GLN A 76 9.52 -1.00 -5.19
N VAL A 77 10.25 -1.97 -5.72
CA VAL A 77 10.42 -3.29 -5.09
C VAL A 77 11.79 -3.36 -4.43
N SER A 78 11.86 -4.01 -3.27
CA SER A 78 13.09 -4.14 -2.49
C SER A 78 14.16 -4.95 -3.22
N ASP A 79 15.42 -4.51 -3.12
CA ASP A 79 16.56 -5.28 -3.63
C ASP A 79 16.68 -6.64 -2.93
N TYR A 80 16.21 -6.74 -1.69
CA TYR A 80 16.13 -8.02 -0.98
C TYR A 80 15.35 -9.06 -1.80
N VAL A 81 14.25 -8.64 -2.44
CA VAL A 81 13.46 -9.53 -3.31
C VAL A 81 14.18 -9.78 -4.62
N LYS A 82 14.66 -8.70 -5.25
CA LYS A 82 15.30 -8.79 -6.58
C LYS A 82 16.52 -9.69 -6.59
N ASP A 83 17.32 -9.64 -5.53
CA ASP A 83 18.59 -10.35 -5.48
C ASP A 83 18.46 -11.78 -4.92
N GLY A 84 17.35 -12.11 -4.29
CA GLY A 84 17.21 -13.36 -3.56
C GLY A 84 16.12 -14.32 -4.05
N TYR A 85 15.19 -13.88 -4.88
CA TYR A 85 14.00 -14.67 -5.22
C TYR A 85 13.68 -14.54 -6.71
N ASP A 86 13.60 -15.66 -7.41
CA ASP A 86 13.36 -15.67 -8.86
C ASP A 86 12.26 -16.63 -9.30
N ASP A 87 11.44 -17.10 -8.37
CA ASP A 87 10.28 -17.94 -8.73
C ASP A 87 9.28 -17.14 -9.57
N GLN A 88 8.49 -17.86 -10.36
CA GLN A 88 7.57 -17.23 -11.31
C GLN A 88 6.59 -16.27 -10.64
N ASN A 89 6.07 -16.66 -9.47
CA ASN A 89 5.09 -15.83 -8.77
C ASN A 89 5.71 -14.48 -8.33
N THR A 90 6.93 -14.53 -7.81
CA THR A 90 7.65 -13.30 -7.40
C THR A 90 7.93 -12.42 -8.61
N ARG A 91 8.38 -13.01 -9.72
CA ARG A 91 8.62 -12.25 -10.95
C ARG A 91 7.36 -11.56 -11.44
N ASP A 92 6.25 -12.30 -11.49
CA ASP A 92 5.01 -11.76 -12.05
C ASP A 92 4.35 -10.73 -11.13
N TRP A 93 4.32 -10.99 -9.84
CA TRP A 93 3.50 -10.20 -8.90
C TRP A 93 4.27 -9.08 -8.20
N LEU A 94 5.56 -9.25 -7.96
CA LEU A 94 6.38 -8.19 -7.35
C LEU A 94 7.24 -7.47 -8.39
N LEU A 95 8.14 -8.19 -9.03
CA LEU A 95 9.04 -7.54 -10.00
C LEU A 95 8.26 -6.95 -11.17
N GLY A 96 7.16 -7.59 -11.56
CA GLY A 96 6.34 -7.14 -12.68
C GLY A 96 5.59 -5.82 -12.43
N VAL A 97 5.43 -5.40 -11.19
CA VAL A 97 4.75 -4.12 -10.91
C VAL A 97 5.73 -2.98 -10.63
N GLU A 98 7.02 -3.28 -10.50
CA GLU A 98 8.00 -2.23 -10.25
C GLU A 98 8.02 -1.21 -11.37
N GLY A 99 8.05 0.07 -10.99
CA GLY A 99 8.07 1.17 -11.94
C GLY A 99 6.70 1.59 -12.44
N THR A 100 5.64 0.83 -12.10
CA THR A 100 4.28 1.23 -12.46
C THR A 100 3.70 2.14 -11.40
N LYS A 101 2.67 2.91 -11.75
CA LYS A 101 1.97 3.78 -10.79
C LYS A 101 0.72 3.09 -10.27
N ILE A 102 0.39 3.37 -9.01
CA ILE A 102 -0.87 2.89 -8.45
C ILE A 102 -2.05 3.60 -9.13
N ILE A 103 -3.21 2.97 -9.08
CA ILE A 103 -4.47 3.58 -9.50
C ILE A 103 -4.84 4.63 -8.45
N ARG A 104 -5.04 5.88 -8.88
CA ARG A 104 -5.34 6.96 -7.94
C ARG A 104 -6.73 6.82 -7.34
N PRO A 105 -6.88 7.14 -6.05
CA PRO A 105 -8.21 7.19 -5.44
C PRO A 105 -8.99 8.41 -5.94
N LYS A 106 -10.31 8.37 -5.77
CA LYS A 106 -11.18 9.49 -6.13
C LYS A 106 -11.07 10.64 -5.14
N ARG A 107 -10.64 10.36 -3.91
CA ARG A 107 -10.43 11.35 -2.86
C ARG A 107 -9.37 10.83 -1.91
N PHE A 108 -8.89 11.67 -1.01
CA PHE A 108 -7.90 11.30 0.00
C PHE A 108 -6.63 10.71 -0.62
N ALA A 109 -6.04 11.45 -1.57
CA ALA A 109 -4.79 11.02 -2.18
C ALA A 109 -3.76 10.71 -1.10
N PRO A 110 -2.89 9.69 -1.29
CA PRO A 110 -1.91 9.33 -0.28
C PRO A 110 -1.07 10.52 0.15
N ASN A 111 -0.96 10.71 1.47
CA ASN A 111 -0.20 11.81 2.05
C ASN A 111 1.29 11.60 1.81
N ARG A 112 1.98 12.64 1.31
CA ARG A 112 3.40 12.54 0.95
C ARG A 112 4.29 12.20 2.14
N ASP A 113 3.99 12.75 3.32
CA ASP A 113 4.79 12.48 4.53
C ASP A 113 4.62 11.04 5.00
N MET A 114 3.42 10.49 4.86
CA MET A 114 3.16 9.09 5.20
C MET A 114 3.91 8.15 4.25
N LEU A 115 3.89 8.46 2.95
CA LEU A 115 4.65 7.70 1.96
C LEU A 115 6.14 7.78 2.25
N ALA A 116 6.65 8.99 2.57
CA ALA A 116 8.05 9.18 2.90
C ALA A 116 8.45 8.37 4.13
N TYR A 117 7.58 8.29 5.15
CA TYR A 117 7.83 7.46 6.32
C TYR A 117 8.00 5.99 5.93
N HIS A 118 7.08 5.47 5.11
CA HIS A 118 7.16 4.08 4.66
C HIS A 118 8.43 3.82 3.86
N ASN A 119 8.77 4.74 2.96
CA ASN A 119 9.97 4.63 2.13
C ASN A 119 11.24 4.52 3.00
N GLU A 120 11.29 5.27 4.10
CA GLU A 120 12.49 5.34 4.93
C GLU A 120 12.54 4.26 6.01
N PHE A 121 11.44 4.01 6.70
CA PHE A 121 11.45 3.21 7.93
C PHE A 121 10.85 1.81 7.79
N VAL A 122 10.06 1.53 6.76
CA VAL A 122 9.45 0.21 6.55
C VAL A 122 10.11 -0.53 5.39
N PHE A 123 10.33 0.17 4.30
CA PHE A 123 10.86 -0.41 3.07
C PHE A 123 12.27 -0.99 3.28
N LEU A 124 12.48 -2.25 2.86
CA LEU A 124 13.77 -2.93 2.94
C LEU A 124 14.61 -2.55 1.73
N ARG A 125 15.84 -2.10 1.99
CA ARG A 125 16.77 -1.68 0.93
C ARG A 125 17.86 -2.68 0.69
#